data_2fcca113ffa8fad85ac4a4adec35bc37
#
_entry.id   2fcca113ffa8fad85ac4a4adec35bc37
#
_cell.length_a   1.000
_cell.length_b   1.000
_cell.length_c   1.000
_cell.angle_alpha   90.00
_cell.angle_beta   90.00
_cell.angle_gamma   90.00
#
_symmetry.space_group_name_H-M   'P 1'
#
loop_
_entity.id
_entity.type
_entity.pdbx_description
1 polymer ?
#
loop_
_entity_poly.entity_id
_entity_poly.type
_entity_poly.pdbx_seq_one_letter_code
_entity_poly.pdbx_strand_id
1 'polypeptide(L)'
;MGRKEIQMTRMWKYFVDATAQIIEEEGIENVTIRKIADIAGYTSSTIYNYFEELSHLIFFASMRFMNPYIKELSFYMTTGGNSIEKYLLSWECFCKHSFNNPQIYHAIFNADLGAKPEELLNHYFEVYQNDLTGLSDEIKPLIFEHNISKRSKAVLQKAVEEGYLDHDESEEINNMTILIWRGMLTTILNNRRDYMPEEAVKETMKYVRKITMNALKKPIELS
;
A
#
# COMPACT_ATOMS: atom_id res chain seq x y z
N MET A 1 -22.39 -17.56 -9.12
CA MET A 1 -21.22 -18.27 -8.57
C MET A 1 -21.53 -19.75 -8.43
N GLY A 2 -20.78 -20.61 -9.11
CA GLY A 2 -20.98 -22.06 -9.06
C GLY A 2 -20.46 -22.67 -7.74
N ARG A 3 -20.95 -23.87 -7.36
CA ARG A 3 -20.56 -24.57 -6.12
C ARG A 3 -19.01 -24.72 -5.99
N LYS A 4 -18.33 -24.97 -7.11
CA LYS A 4 -16.87 -25.12 -7.17
C LYS A 4 -16.15 -23.79 -6.87
N GLU A 5 -16.63 -22.67 -7.40
CA GLU A 5 -16.09 -21.33 -7.16
C GLU A 5 -16.24 -20.93 -5.70
N ILE A 6 -17.40 -21.18 -5.08
CA ILE A 6 -17.63 -20.92 -3.66
C ILE A 6 -16.62 -21.71 -2.80
N GLN A 7 -16.39 -22.96 -3.15
CA GLN A 7 -15.43 -23.80 -2.42
C GLN A 7 -14.00 -23.28 -2.58
N MET A 8 -13.60 -22.90 -3.79
CA MET A 8 -12.27 -22.32 -4.05
C MET A 8 -12.06 -21.03 -3.25
N THR A 9 -13.04 -20.11 -3.28
CA THR A 9 -12.97 -18.86 -2.51
C THR A 9 -12.85 -19.09 -1.01
N ARG A 10 -13.57 -20.08 -0.46
CA ARG A 10 -13.46 -20.45 0.96
C ARG A 10 -12.07 -20.98 1.31
N MET A 11 -11.55 -21.89 0.51
CA MET A 11 -10.21 -22.45 0.72
C MET A 11 -9.14 -21.38 0.64
N TRP A 12 -9.26 -20.49 -0.35
CA TRP A 12 -8.36 -19.37 -0.53
C TRP A 12 -8.36 -18.47 0.72
N LYS A 13 -9.54 -18.13 1.26
CA LYS A 13 -9.66 -17.35 2.51
C LYS A 13 -9.00 -18.06 3.70
N TYR A 14 -9.18 -19.35 3.88
CA TYR A 14 -8.55 -20.09 4.98
C TYR A 14 -7.04 -19.95 4.97
N PHE A 15 -6.39 -20.05 3.81
CA PHE A 15 -4.93 -19.90 3.73
C PHE A 15 -4.48 -18.46 3.95
N VAL A 16 -5.22 -17.49 3.43
CA VAL A 16 -4.91 -16.05 3.66
C VAL A 16 -5.10 -15.70 5.13
N ASP A 17 -6.18 -16.15 5.77
CA ASP A 17 -6.45 -15.88 7.18
C ASP A 17 -5.41 -16.55 8.08
N ALA A 18 -5.03 -17.81 7.81
CA ALA A 18 -3.94 -18.49 8.53
C ALA A 18 -2.59 -17.77 8.38
N THR A 19 -2.31 -17.23 7.18
CA THR A 19 -1.09 -16.45 6.94
C THR A 19 -1.13 -15.13 7.70
N ALA A 20 -2.27 -14.43 7.69
CA ALA A 20 -2.45 -13.19 8.44
C ALA A 20 -2.28 -13.41 9.96
N GLN A 21 -2.78 -14.54 10.48
CA GLN A 21 -2.57 -14.92 11.88
C GLN A 21 -1.08 -15.08 12.21
N ILE A 22 -0.30 -15.78 11.38
CA ILE A 22 1.15 -15.91 11.59
C ILE A 22 1.83 -14.53 11.57
N ILE A 23 1.46 -13.67 10.63
CA ILE A 23 2.02 -12.31 10.54
C ILE A 23 1.75 -11.52 11.83
N GLU A 24 0.54 -11.62 12.36
CA GLU A 24 0.12 -10.89 13.57
C GLU A 24 0.79 -11.43 14.84
N GLU A 25 0.91 -12.75 14.98
CA GLU A 25 1.40 -13.41 16.18
C GLU A 25 2.93 -13.55 16.22
N GLU A 26 3.55 -13.79 15.06
CA GLU A 26 4.96 -14.18 15.00
C GLU A 26 5.83 -13.27 14.10
N GLY A 27 5.22 -12.41 13.27
CA GLY A 27 5.90 -11.60 12.27
C GLY A 27 5.95 -12.26 10.89
N ILE A 28 6.09 -11.42 9.86
CA ILE A 28 6.05 -11.83 8.45
C ILE A 28 7.23 -12.73 8.06
N GLU A 29 8.39 -12.56 8.72
CA GLU A 29 9.61 -13.37 8.53
C GLU A 29 9.45 -14.82 8.98
N ASN A 30 8.44 -15.10 9.80
CA ASN A 30 8.15 -16.45 10.31
C ASN A 30 7.11 -17.19 9.49
N VAL A 31 6.59 -16.57 8.42
CA VAL A 31 5.61 -17.18 7.51
C VAL A 31 6.29 -18.28 6.68
N THR A 32 5.75 -19.49 6.77
CA THR A 32 6.19 -20.64 5.95
C THR A 32 4.98 -21.44 5.48
N ILE A 33 5.09 -22.06 4.31
CA ILE A 33 4.02 -22.94 3.77
C ILE A 33 3.61 -24.02 4.79
N ARG A 34 4.56 -24.57 5.54
CA ARG A 34 4.29 -25.61 6.54
C ARG A 34 3.41 -25.08 7.68
N LYS A 35 3.77 -23.92 8.26
CA LYS A 35 2.97 -23.29 9.33
C LYS A 35 1.56 -22.94 8.87
N ILE A 36 1.45 -22.39 7.64
CA ILE A 36 0.15 -22.07 7.06
C ILE A 36 -0.69 -23.33 6.92
N ALA A 37 -0.11 -24.41 6.41
CA ALA A 37 -0.79 -25.70 6.24
C ALA A 37 -1.25 -26.26 7.59
N ASP A 38 -0.38 -26.23 8.61
CA ASP A 38 -0.67 -26.73 9.96
C ASP A 38 -1.85 -25.94 10.59
N ILE A 39 -1.86 -24.61 10.51
CA ILE A 39 -2.94 -23.76 11.05
C ILE A 39 -4.24 -23.97 10.28
N ALA A 40 -4.17 -24.03 8.95
CA ALA A 40 -5.34 -24.20 8.10
C ALA A 40 -5.93 -25.64 8.14
N GLY A 41 -5.20 -26.60 8.72
CA GLY A 41 -5.62 -27.99 8.80
C GLY A 41 -5.49 -28.76 7.48
N TYR A 42 -4.50 -28.41 6.64
CA TYR A 42 -4.27 -29.00 5.32
C TYR A 42 -2.80 -29.39 5.12
N THR A 43 -2.49 -29.97 3.98
CA THR A 43 -1.11 -30.27 3.60
C THR A 43 -0.49 -29.12 2.79
N SER A 44 0.84 -28.98 2.83
CA SER A 44 1.55 -27.98 2.03
C SER A 44 1.24 -28.11 0.53
N SER A 45 1.07 -29.32 0.01
CA SER A 45 0.71 -29.54 -1.40
C SER A 45 -0.69 -29.00 -1.76
N THR A 46 -1.62 -28.96 -0.79
CA THR A 46 -2.93 -28.39 -1.01
C THR A 46 -2.86 -26.88 -1.26
N ILE A 47 -1.95 -26.16 -0.59
CA ILE A 47 -1.78 -24.70 -0.76
C ILE A 47 -1.39 -24.36 -2.20
N TYR A 48 -0.48 -25.14 -2.81
CA TYR A 48 0.01 -24.93 -4.17
C TYR A 48 -1.07 -25.14 -5.26
N ASN A 49 -2.23 -25.71 -4.92
CA ASN A 49 -3.39 -25.73 -5.82
C ASN A 49 -4.12 -24.39 -5.91
N TYR A 50 -3.81 -23.43 -5.02
CA TYR A 50 -4.47 -22.13 -4.91
C TYR A 50 -3.52 -20.96 -5.09
N PHE A 51 -2.24 -21.13 -4.78
CA PHE A 51 -1.22 -20.10 -4.83
C PHE A 51 0.03 -20.63 -5.52
N GLU A 52 0.49 -19.92 -6.52
CA GLU A 52 1.70 -20.29 -7.26
C GLU A 52 2.95 -20.15 -6.40
N GLU A 53 3.01 -19.09 -5.58
CA GLU A 53 4.16 -18.75 -4.75
C GLU A 53 3.74 -18.31 -3.34
N LEU A 54 4.66 -18.49 -2.38
CA LEU A 54 4.49 -17.99 -1.02
C LEU A 54 4.38 -16.45 -0.97
N SER A 55 5.11 -15.75 -1.86
CA SER A 55 5.06 -14.29 -2.00
C SER A 55 3.64 -13.78 -2.27
N HIS A 56 2.87 -14.47 -3.12
CA HIS A 56 1.47 -14.13 -3.39
C HIS A 56 0.59 -14.28 -2.14
N LEU A 57 0.79 -15.35 -1.38
CA LEU A 57 0.04 -15.59 -0.15
C LEU A 57 0.36 -14.56 0.94
N ILE A 58 1.65 -14.20 1.07
CA ILE A 58 2.10 -13.12 1.95
C ILE A 58 1.50 -11.77 1.51
N PHE A 59 1.48 -11.48 0.20
CA PHE A 59 0.84 -10.28 -0.34
C PHE A 59 -0.64 -10.20 0.07
N PHE A 60 -1.41 -11.26 -0.19
CA PHE A 60 -2.85 -11.29 0.16
C PHE A 60 -3.10 -11.15 1.66
N ALA A 61 -2.29 -11.80 2.49
CA ALA A 61 -2.38 -11.65 3.94
C ALA A 61 -2.00 -10.23 4.39
N SER A 62 -0.96 -9.65 3.80
CA SER A 62 -0.51 -8.27 4.08
C SER A 62 -1.59 -7.23 3.74
N MET A 63 -2.38 -7.45 2.68
CA MET A 63 -3.50 -6.58 2.33
C MET A 63 -4.55 -6.47 3.45
N ARG A 64 -4.68 -7.48 4.33
CA ARG A 64 -5.59 -7.42 5.49
C ARG A 64 -5.22 -6.31 6.48
N PHE A 65 -3.96 -5.88 6.50
CA PHE A 65 -3.46 -4.83 7.38
C PHE A 65 -3.55 -3.42 6.76
N MET A 66 -4.07 -3.29 5.53
CA MET A 66 -4.20 -1.99 4.85
C MET A 66 -5.43 -1.18 5.27
N ASN A 67 -6.41 -1.78 5.93
CA ASN A 67 -7.67 -1.11 6.27
C ASN A 67 -7.50 0.20 7.08
N PRO A 68 -6.61 0.30 8.10
CA PRO A 68 -6.39 1.56 8.81
C PRO A 68 -5.86 2.67 7.90
N TYR A 69 -4.90 2.34 7.02
CA TYR A 69 -4.38 3.27 6.02
C TYR A 69 -5.47 3.75 5.05
N ILE A 70 -6.26 2.82 4.51
CA ILE A 70 -7.32 3.14 3.54
C ILE A 70 -8.34 4.11 4.15
N LYS A 71 -8.75 3.88 5.40
CA LYS A 71 -9.69 4.74 6.13
C LYS A 71 -9.12 6.14 6.38
N GLU A 72 -7.87 6.22 6.83
CA GLU A 72 -7.21 7.50 7.10
C GLU A 72 -6.95 8.28 5.80
N LEU A 73 -6.50 7.61 4.74
CA LEU A 73 -6.36 8.21 3.41
C LEU A 73 -7.69 8.78 2.90
N SER A 74 -8.79 8.01 3.04
CA SER A 74 -10.12 8.46 2.65
C SER A 74 -10.52 9.74 3.37
N PHE A 75 -10.24 9.85 4.66
CA PHE A 75 -10.48 11.05 5.44
C PHE A 75 -9.70 12.25 4.88
N TYR A 76 -8.40 12.13 4.67
CA TYR A 76 -7.56 13.23 4.15
C TYR A 76 -7.96 13.67 2.73
N MET A 77 -8.32 12.73 1.87
CA MET A 77 -8.74 13.06 0.50
C MET A 77 -10.09 13.78 0.43
N THR A 78 -10.95 13.59 1.44
CA THR A 78 -12.25 14.26 1.52
C THR A 78 -12.20 15.60 2.28
N THR A 79 -11.31 15.74 3.24
CA THR A 79 -11.22 16.93 4.13
C THR A 79 -10.11 17.90 3.76
N GLY A 80 -9.07 17.45 3.05
CA GLY A 80 -7.97 18.31 2.61
C GLY A 80 -8.45 19.42 1.68
N GLY A 81 -7.78 20.58 1.73
CA GLY A 81 -8.13 21.78 0.98
C GLY A 81 -7.85 21.66 -0.52
N ASN A 82 -6.74 22.24 -1.01
CA ASN A 82 -6.35 22.16 -2.41
C ASN A 82 -5.64 20.83 -2.77
N SER A 83 -5.43 20.59 -4.06
CA SER A 83 -4.82 19.34 -4.57
C SER A 83 -3.38 19.10 -4.06
N ILE A 84 -2.61 20.15 -3.83
CA ILE A 84 -1.25 20.05 -3.26
C ILE A 84 -1.31 19.61 -1.80
N GLU A 85 -2.22 20.15 -1.02
CA GLU A 85 -2.42 19.74 0.38
C GLU A 85 -2.86 18.27 0.44
N LYS A 86 -3.83 17.86 -0.38
CA LYS A 86 -4.24 16.45 -0.50
C LYS A 86 -3.08 15.52 -0.87
N TYR A 87 -2.23 15.94 -1.79
CA TYR A 87 -1.02 15.19 -2.14
C TYR A 87 -0.07 15.03 -0.94
N LEU A 88 0.24 16.12 -0.24
CA LEU A 88 1.13 16.08 0.92
C LEU A 88 0.55 15.23 2.05
N LEU A 89 -0.74 15.38 2.36
CA LEU A 89 -1.44 14.58 3.38
C LEU A 89 -1.50 13.09 3.00
N SER A 90 -1.73 12.77 1.72
CA SER A 90 -1.74 11.39 1.24
C SER A 90 -0.38 10.70 1.45
N TRP A 91 0.72 11.41 1.19
CA TRP A 91 2.07 10.90 1.41
C TRP A 91 2.44 10.82 2.89
N GLU A 92 2.02 11.79 3.71
CA GLU A 92 2.21 11.75 5.16
C GLU A 92 1.51 10.55 5.78
N CYS A 93 0.26 10.31 5.38
CA CYS A 93 -0.51 9.13 5.76
C CYS A 93 0.20 7.83 5.32
N PHE A 94 0.65 7.76 4.06
CA PHE A 94 1.34 6.59 3.54
C PHE A 94 2.67 6.32 4.26
N CYS A 95 3.47 7.36 4.50
CA CYS A 95 4.72 7.25 5.27
C CYS A 95 4.45 6.78 6.70
N LYS A 96 3.46 7.34 7.39
CA LYS A 96 3.07 6.95 8.75
C LYS A 96 2.76 5.46 8.83
N HIS A 97 1.89 4.96 7.97
CA HIS A 97 1.51 3.55 7.98
C HIS A 97 2.64 2.63 7.52
N SER A 98 3.39 3.02 6.49
CA SER A 98 4.47 2.20 5.94
C SER A 98 5.67 2.09 6.88
N PHE A 99 6.02 3.14 7.62
CA PHE A 99 7.15 3.11 8.56
C PHE A 99 6.80 2.47 9.89
N ASN A 100 5.51 2.42 10.27
CA ASN A 100 5.04 1.63 11.41
C ASN A 100 4.93 0.13 11.10
N ASN A 101 4.77 -0.24 9.82
CA ASN A 101 4.62 -1.64 9.38
C ASN A 101 5.51 -1.92 8.15
N PRO A 102 6.85 -1.73 8.26
CA PRO A 102 7.72 -1.65 7.08
C PRO A 102 7.75 -2.95 6.27
N GLN A 103 7.70 -4.11 6.92
CA GLN A 103 7.70 -5.40 6.25
C GLN A 103 6.39 -5.67 5.48
N ILE A 104 5.24 -5.24 6.03
CA ILE A 104 3.93 -5.34 5.37
C ILE A 104 3.93 -4.50 4.08
N TYR A 105 4.37 -3.25 4.18
CA TYR A 105 4.41 -2.35 3.02
C TYR A 105 5.46 -2.76 2.00
N HIS A 106 6.56 -3.36 2.44
CA HIS A 106 7.53 -3.97 1.54
C HIS A 106 6.90 -5.13 0.75
N ALA A 107 6.19 -6.03 1.44
CA ALA A 107 5.54 -7.19 0.81
C ALA A 107 4.47 -6.77 -0.22
N ILE A 108 3.79 -5.63 0.01
CA ILE A 108 2.74 -5.16 -0.91
C ILE A 108 3.34 -4.38 -2.10
N PHE A 109 4.31 -3.47 -1.86
CA PHE A 109 4.70 -2.47 -2.85
C PHE A 109 6.11 -2.62 -3.43
N ASN A 110 6.96 -3.46 -2.83
CA ASN A 110 8.36 -3.61 -3.24
C ASN A 110 8.80 -5.07 -3.45
N ALA A 111 8.04 -6.06 -2.98
CA ALA A 111 8.33 -7.46 -3.25
C ALA A 111 8.14 -7.79 -4.73
N ASP A 112 8.89 -8.77 -5.22
CA ASP A 112 8.64 -9.34 -6.54
C ASP A 112 7.38 -10.22 -6.47
N LEU A 113 6.35 -9.80 -7.18
CA LEU A 113 5.06 -10.48 -7.28
C LEU A 113 4.82 -11.04 -8.70
N GLY A 114 5.90 -11.15 -9.49
CA GLY A 114 5.82 -11.60 -10.88
C GLY A 114 5.34 -10.50 -11.85
N ALA A 115 4.91 -10.93 -13.03
CA ALA A 115 4.65 -10.02 -14.15
C ALA A 115 3.35 -9.21 -14.04
N LYS A 116 2.41 -9.61 -13.17
CA LYS A 116 1.05 -9.05 -13.15
C LYS A 116 0.50 -8.83 -11.72
N PRO A 117 1.14 -7.99 -10.92
CA PRO A 117 0.70 -7.71 -9.55
C PRO A 117 -0.70 -7.09 -9.49
N GLU A 118 -1.15 -6.42 -10.55
CA GLU A 118 -2.50 -5.86 -10.64
C GLU A 118 -3.59 -6.95 -10.64
N GLU A 119 -3.32 -8.12 -11.23
CA GLU A 119 -4.27 -9.25 -11.21
C GLU A 119 -4.43 -9.79 -9.80
N LEU A 120 -3.36 -9.84 -9.00
CA LEU A 120 -3.42 -10.23 -7.59
C LEU A 120 -4.28 -9.26 -6.78
N LEU A 121 -4.06 -7.94 -6.96
CA LEU A 121 -4.82 -6.92 -6.25
C LEU A 121 -6.34 -6.98 -6.60
N ASN A 122 -6.66 -7.14 -7.87
CA ASN A 122 -8.04 -7.31 -8.31
C ASN A 122 -8.69 -8.54 -7.69
N HIS A 123 -7.96 -9.67 -7.70
CA HIS A 123 -8.46 -10.90 -7.08
C HIS A 123 -8.68 -10.74 -5.57
N TYR A 124 -7.82 -10.02 -4.87
CA TYR A 124 -8.03 -9.71 -3.45
C TYR A 124 -9.38 -9.02 -3.23
N PHE A 125 -9.68 -7.95 -3.97
CA PHE A 125 -10.92 -7.19 -3.80
C PHE A 125 -12.16 -7.91 -4.31
N GLU A 126 -12.03 -8.84 -5.25
CA GLU A 126 -13.14 -9.76 -5.63
C GLU A 126 -13.55 -10.65 -4.46
N VAL A 127 -12.57 -11.09 -3.67
CA VAL A 127 -12.80 -11.98 -2.52
C VAL A 127 -13.19 -11.21 -1.26
N TYR A 128 -12.57 -10.05 -1.00
CA TYR A 128 -12.78 -9.19 0.17
C TYR A 128 -13.51 -7.90 -0.19
N GLN A 129 -14.67 -8.00 -0.83
CA GLN A 129 -15.48 -6.83 -1.26
C GLN A 129 -15.85 -5.89 -0.11
N ASN A 130 -15.97 -6.42 1.12
CA ASN A 130 -16.28 -5.63 2.31
C ASN A 130 -15.20 -4.58 2.63
N ASP A 131 -13.94 -4.80 2.22
CA ASP A 131 -12.85 -3.85 2.45
C ASP A 131 -13.01 -2.57 1.61
N LEU A 132 -13.88 -2.61 0.59
CA LEU A 132 -14.24 -1.45 -0.23
C LEU A 132 -15.49 -0.71 0.26
N THR A 133 -16.16 -1.22 1.31
CA THR A 133 -17.42 -0.65 1.78
C THR A 133 -17.18 0.72 2.43
N GLY A 134 -17.94 1.71 2.00
CA GLY A 134 -17.86 3.08 2.54
C GLY A 134 -16.75 3.95 1.92
N LEU A 135 -15.98 3.43 0.96
CA LEU A 135 -15.00 4.23 0.23
C LEU A 135 -15.68 5.11 -0.82
N SER A 136 -15.24 6.38 -0.91
CA SER A 136 -15.69 7.29 -1.96
C SER A 136 -15.18 6.85 -3.34
N ASP A 137 -15.84 7.32 -4.40
CA ASP A 137 -15.42 7.02 -5.77
C ASP A 137 -14.07 7.67 -6.14
N GLU A 138 -13.63 8.69 -5.38
CA GLU A 138 -12.29 9.28 -5.55
C GLU A 138 -11.16 8.38 -5.03
N ILE A 139 -11.44 7.57 -4.00
CA ILE A 139 -10.44 6.71 -3.36
C ILE A 139 -10.30 5.36 -4.06
N LYS A 140 -11.41 4.78 -4.53
CA LYS A 140 -11.40 3.47 -5.17
C LYS A 140 -10.34 3.32 -6.26
N PRO A 141 -10.20 4.24 -7.24
CA PRO A 141 -9.17 4.12 -8.27
C PRO A 141 -7.75 4.09 -7.70
N LEU A 142 -7.50 4.84 -6.60
CA LEU A 142 -6.20 4.84 -5.94
C LEU A 142 -5.91 3.51 -5.24
N ILE A 143 -6.92 2.87 -4.65
CA ILE A 143 -6.75 1.60 -3.94
C ILE A 143 -6.59 0.43 -4.92
N PHE A 144 -7.24 0.47 -6.08
CA PHE A 144 -7.09 -0.54 -7.14
C PHE A 144 -5.79 -0.41 -7.95
N GLU A 145 -5.04 0.67 -7.81
CA GLU A 145 -3.75 0.83 -8.47
C GLU A 145 -2.63 0.29 -7.57
N HIS A 146 -2.04 -0.85 -7.93
CA HIS A 146 -0.94 -1.47 -7.20
C HIS A 146 0.34 -0.64 -7.29
N ASN A 147 0.61 -0.05 -8.44
CA ASN A 147 1.81 0.71 -8.68
C ASN A 147 1.76 2.06 -7.95
N ILE A 148 2.59 2.20 -6.90
CA ILE A 148 2.61 3.41 -6.06
C ILE A 148 2.94 4.68 -6.86
N SER A 149 3.74 4.57 -7.94
CA SER A 149 4.05 5.70 -8.82
C SER A 149 2.82 6.18 -9.59
N LYS A 150 2.06 5.26 -10.17
CA LYS A 150 0.82 5.61 -10.87
C LYS A 150 -0.23 6.17 -9.90
N ARG A 151 -0.34 5.57 -8.70
CA ARG A 151 -1.23 6.06 -7.64
C ARG A 151 -0.90 7.49 -7.23
N SER A 152 0.37 7.78 -6.96
CA SER A 152 0.85 9.10 -6.57
C SER A 152 0.66 10.13 -7.68
N LYS A 153 0.96 9.74 -8.94
CA LYS A 153 0.77 10.59 -10.12
C LYS A 153 -0.70 10.98 -10.33
N ALA A 154 -1.63 10.06 -10.09
CA ALA A 154 -3.06 10.34 -10.20
C ALA A 154 -3.52 11.45 -9.23
N VAL A 155 -2.93 11.53 -8.03
CA VAL A 155 -3.20 12.62 -7.08
C VAL A 155 -2.60 13.94 -7.57
N LEU A 156 -1.35 13.93 -8.10
CA LEU A 156 -0.69 15.12 -8.63
C LEU A 156 -1.32 15.66 -9.90
N GLN A 157 -2.01 14.83 -10.68
CA GLN A 157 -2.68 15.26 -11.91
C GLN A 157 -3.68 16.39 -11.66
N LYS A 158 -4.41 16.35 -10.53
CA LYS A 158 -5.32 17.43 -10.14
C LYS A 158 -4.57 18.76 -9.90
N ALA A 159 -3.36 18.71 -9.35
CA ALA A 159 -2.56 19.90 -9.15
C ALA A 159 -2.09 20.54 -10.47
N VAL A 160 -1.86 19.73 -11.50
CA VAL A 160 -1.56 20.19 -12.85
C VAL A 160 -2.82 20.84 -13.48
N GLU A 161 -3.97 20.20 -13.38
CA GLU A 161 -5.26 20.70 -13.89
C GLU A 161 -5.67 22.01 -13.21
N GLU A 162 -5.40 22.16 -11.92
CA GLU A 162 -5.64 23.39 -11.15
C GLU A 162 -4.57 24.48 -11.38
N GLY A 163 -3.51 24.18 -12.16
CA GLY A 163 -2.45 25.11 -12.53
C GLY A 163 -1.47 25.44 -11.39
N TYR A 164 -1.33 24.53 -10.43
CA TYR A 164 -0.30 24.64 -9.38
C TYR A 164 1.08 24.17 -9.84
N LEU A 165 1.10 23.17 -10.75
CA LEU A 165 2.33 22.56 -11.27
C LEU A 165 2.27 22.46 -12.79
N ASP A 166 3.44 22.41 -13.44
CA ASP A 166 3.57 21.93 -14.79
C ASP A 166 3.64 20.40 -14.82
N HIS A 167 3.36 19.79 -15.97
CA HIS A 167 3.39 18.35 -16.14
C HIS A 167 4.77 17.77 -15.81
N ASP A 168 5.84 18.40 -16.32
CA ASP A 168 7.22 17.91 -16.13
C ASP A 168 7.62 17.98 -14.65
N GLU A 169 7.27 19.08 -13.95
CA GLU A 169 7.50 19.23 -12.51
C GLU A 169 6.73 18.17 -11.70
N SER A 170 5.48 17.85 -12.11
CA SER A 170 4.71 16.82 -11.43
C SER A 170 5.33 15.42 -11.57
N GLU A 171 5.90 15.10 -12.73
CA GLU A 171 6.64 13.86 -12.97
C GLU A 171 7.90 13.79 -12.09
N GLU A 172 8.66 14.87 -12.01
CA GLU A 172 9.88 14.93 -11.22
C GLU A 172 9.58 14.82 -9.73
N ILE A 173 8.59 15.54 -9.21
CA ILE A 173 8.11 15.42 -7.82
C ILE A 173 7.69 13.98 -7.51
N ASN A 174 6.90 13.36 -8.39
CA ASN A 174 6.47 11.98 -8.22
C ASN A 174 7.66 11.02 -8.09
N ASN A 175 8.60 11.10 -9.02
CA ASN A 175 9.77 10.22 -9.05
C ASN A 175 10.66 10.43 -7.80
N MET A 176 10.95 11.67 -7.43
CA MET A 176 11.74 12.00 -6.24
C MET A 176 11.05 11.51 -4.96
N THR A 177 9.76 11.73 -4.81
CA THR A 177 9.01 11.31 -3.62
C THR A 177 9.08 9.79 -3.41
N ILE A 178 8.96 9.03 -4.49
CA ILE A 178 9.06 7.56 -4.42
C ILE A 178 10.48 7.11 -4.05
N LEU A 179 11.51 7.74 -4.61
CA LEU A 179 12.90 7.44 -4.28
C LEU A 179 13.20 7.76 -2.82
N ILE A 180 12.72 8.89 -2.31
CA ILE A 180 12.88 9.31 -0.91
C ILE A 180 12.19 8.30 0.02
N TRP A 181 10.93 7.95 -0.25
CA TRP A 181 10.18 6.98 0.54
C TRP A 181 10.86 5.59 0.53
N ARG A 182 11.23 5.07 -0.64
CA ARG A 182 11.90 3.76 -0.76
C ARG A 182 13.24 3.75 -0.03
N GLY A 183 14.01 4.83 -0.12
CA GLY A 183 15.26 4.99 0.61
C GLY A 183 15.08 4.91 2.12
N MET A 184 14.07 5.61 2.66
CA MET A 184 13.74 5.58 4.07
C MET A 184 13.23 4.20 4.50
N LEU A 185 12.28 3.60 3.76
CA LEU A 185 11.76 2.26 4.06
C LEU A 185 12.89 1.22 4.10
N THR A 186 13.81 1.25 3.14
CA THR A 186 14.99 0.36 3.10
C THR A 186 15.90 0.61 4.29
N THR A 187 16.07 1.87 4.71
CA THR A 187 16.89 2.23 5.89
C THR A 187 16.31 1.62 7.17
N ILE A 188 14.98 1.68 7.33
CA ILE A 188 14.26 1.09 8.47
C ILE A 188 14.38 -0.44 8.44
N LEU A 189 14.07 -1.07 7.30
CA LEU A 189 14.10 -2.53 7.14
C LEU A 189 15.49 -3.14 7.41
N ASN A 190 16.56 -2.41 7.08
CA ASN A 190 17.93 -2.88 7.30
C ASN A 190 18.51 -2.49 8.67
N ASN A 191 17.72 -1.88 9.56
CA ASN A 191 18.17 -1.40 10.88
C ASN A 191 19.46 -0.57 10.84
N ARG A 192 19.66 0.20 9.75
CA ARG A 192 20.90 0.98 9.57
C ARG A 192 20.92 2.29 10.33
N ARG A 193 19.77 2.73 10.81
CA ARG A 193 19.58 3.87 11.71
C ARG A 193 18.38 3.55 12.62
N ASP A 194 18.51 3.89 13.89
CA ASP A 194 17.43 3.76 14.88
C ASP A 194 16.45 4.93 14.71
N TYR A 195 15.72 4.96 13.60
CA TYR A 195 14.62 5.90 13.43
C TYR A 195 13.38 5.40 14.16
N MET A 196 12.85 6.22 15.05
CA MET A 196 11.45 6.05 15.45
C MET A 196 10.55 6.34 14.24
N PRO A 197 9.43 5.63 14.06
CA PRO A 197 8.55 5.82 12.90
C PRO A 197 8.16 7.28 12.67
N GLU A 198 7.87 8.04 13.71
CA GLU A 198 7.51 9.46 13.63
C GLU A 198 8.65 10.33 13.13
N GLU A 199 9.90 10.02 13.51
CA GLU A 199 11.08 10.72 13.03
C GLU A 199 11.33 10.44 11.54
N ALA A 200 11.13 9.19 11.13
CA ALA A 200 11.23 8.80 9.73
C ALA A 200 10.18 9.51 8.85
N VAL A 201 8.93 9.61 9.34
CA VAL A 201 7.87 10.40 8.68
C VAL A 201 8.29 11.85 8.55
N LYS A 202 8.69 12.48 9.65
CA LYS A 202 9.10 13.90 9.67
C LYS A 202 10.24 14.19 8.70
N GLU A 203 11.28 13.34 8.71
CA GLU A 203 12.44 13.54 7.83
C GLU A 203 12.07 13.31 6.35
N THR A 204 11.28 12.28 6.04
CA THR A 204 10.78 12.02 4.68
C THR A 204 9.93 13.17 4.18
N MET A 205 8.94 13.60 4.96
CA MET A 205 8.02 14.65 4.57
C MET A 205 8.68 16.03 4.47
N LYS A 206 9.76 16.30 5.21
CA LYS A 206 10.58 17.50 5.04
C LYS A 206 11.11 17.62 3.61
N TYR A 207 11.61 16.53 3.03
CA TYR A 207 12.09 16.54 1.64
C TYR A 207 10.95 16.59 0.64
N VAL A 208 9.90 15.80 0.84
CA VAL A 208 8.72 15.80 -0.04
C VAL A 208 8.08 17.18 -0.09
N ARG A 209 7.86 17.84 1.06
CA ARG A 209 7.35 19.22 1.11
C ARG A 209 8.28 20.18 0.41
N LYS A 210 9.59 20.08 0.62
CA LYS A 210 10.57 20.98 0.01
C LYS A 210 10.54 20.90 -1.52
N ILE A 211 10.58 19.70 -2.10
CA ILE A 211 10.54 19.55 -3.56
C ILE A 211 9.21 20.03 -4.15
N THR A 212 8.09 19.70 -3.51
CA THR A 212 6.76 20.11 -3.96
C THR A 212 6.60 21.63 -3.91
N MET A 213 6.94 22.28 -2.79
CA MET A 213 6.76 23.71 -2.63
C MET A 213 7.66 24.55 -3.53
N ASN A 214 8.86 24.06 -3.86
CA ASN A 214 9.80 24.77 -4.76
C ASN A 214 9.34 24.76 -6.22
N ALA A 215 8.52 23.79 -6.61
CA ALA A 215 8.01 23.63 -7.97
C ALA A 215 6.68 24.36 -8.21
N LEU A 216 6.07 24.96 -7.19
CA LEU A 216 4.78 25.64 -7.32
C LEU A 216 4.85 26.89 -8.19
N LYS A 217 3.95 27.00 -9.15
CA LYS A 217 3.78 28.16 -10.01
C LYS A 217 3.08 29.35 -9.33
N LYS A 218 2.34 29.08 -8.27
CA LYS A 218 1.59 30.07 -7.49
C LYS A 218 1.61 29.70 -6.01
N PRO A 219 1.59 30.67 -5.10
CA PRO A 219 1.56 30.40 -3.66
C PRO A 219 0.26 29.67 -3.29
N ILE A 220 0.37 28.81 -2.25
CA ILE A 220 -0.76 28.14 -1.63
C ILE A 220 -0.79 28.44 -0.13
N GLU A 221 -1.97 28.47 0.43
CA GLU A 221 -2.16 28.39 1.88
C GLU A 221 -2.39 26.92 2.23
N LEU A 222 -1.60 26.39 3.17
CA LEU A 222 -1.82 25.08 3.77
C LEU A 222 -2.63 25.31 5.06
N SER A 223 -3.74 24.59 5.20
CA SER A 223 -4.61 24.65 6.36
C SER A 223 -4.05 23.90 7.58
#